data_277e808e04d3e519e58474be6713f5ad
#
_entry.id   277e808e04d3e519e58474be6713f5ad
#
_cell.length_a   1.000
_cell.length_b   1.000
_cell.length_c   1.000
_cell.angle_alpha   90.00
_cell.angle_beta   90.00
_cell.angle_gamma   90.00
#
_symmetry.space_group_name_H-M   'P 1'
#
loop_
_entity.id
_entity.type
_entity.pdbx_description
1 polymer ?
#
loop_
_entity_poly.entity_id
_entity_poly.type
_entity_poly.pdbx_seq_one_letter_code
_entity_poly.pdbx_strand_id
1 'polypeptide(L)'
;MKLPAAIDEVGDYLADVTALEAAGAAALWIDDGSLDPWVLLGAMAAVTHRIRLGCLLESGLWPPATLATLQKLSRGRTMVAVSDPGATSHRIFIAGPDQDAATGAIFEVQSADQLGAEAARDAHIEVWAAIEVPPDRAAWAEARTAYETAGATGVILPWNERVLDLLRNPEPDDRTDLLISTG
;
A
#
# COMPACT_ATOMS: atom_id res chain seq x y z
N MET A 1 -1.02 -1.40 1.11
CA MET A 1 -0.58 -2.14 2.30
C MET A 1 0.93 -2.06 2.39
N LYS A 2 1.48 -1.76 3.58
CA LYS A 2 2.91 -1.74 3.85
C LYS A 2 3.27 -2.99 4.67
N LEU A 3 4.07 -3.89 4.11
CA LEU A 3 4.53 -5.11 4.76
C LEU A 3 5.78 -4.84 5.60
N PRO A 4 6.00 -5.58 6.69
CA PRO A 4 7.20 -5.42 7.50
C PRO A 4 8.46 -5.81 6.72
N ALA A 5 9.58 -5.18 7.07
CA ALA A 5 10.88 -5.48 6.49
C ALA A 5 11.54 -6.75 7.08
N ALA A 6 11.01 -7.28 8.18
CA ALA A 6 11.48 -8.52 8.82
C ALA A 6 10.60 -9.70 8.38
N ILE A 7 11.23 -10.79 7.98
CA ILE A 7 10.57 -12.05 7.63
C ILE A 7 11.15 -13.11 8.54
N ASP A 8 10.31 -13.64 9.44
CA ASP A 8 10.67 -14.77 10.30
C ASP A 8 10.53 -16.08 9.54
N GLU A 9 9.44 -16.24 8.78
CA GLU A 9 9.13 -17.40 7.95
C GLU A 9 8.70 -16.96 6.54
N VAL A 10 9.48 -17.32 5.51
CA VAL A 10 9.21 -16.93 4.11
C VAL A 10 7.87 -17.50 3.61
N GLY A 11 7.51 -18.71 4.06
CA GLY A 11 6.25 -19.34 3.67
C GLY A 11 5.04 -18.56 4.14
N ASP A 12 5.03 -18.14 5.38
CA ASP A 12 3.94 -17.35 5.97
C ASP A 12 3.83 -15.97 5.32
N TYR A 13 4.97 -15.32 5.07
CA TYR A 13 5.01 -14.04 4.39
C TYR A 13 4.37 -14.10 2.99
N LEU A 14 4.69 -15.11 2.18
CA LEU A 14 4.10 -15.27 0.85
C LEU A 14 2.63 -15.71 0.90
N ALA A 15 2.22 -16.43 1.94
CA ALA A 15 0.81 -16.73 2.20
C ALA A 15 0.02 -15.46 2.52
N ASP A 16 0.55 -14.57 3.34
CA ASP A 16 -0.04 -13.26 3.64
C ASP A 16 -0.18 -12.40 2.38
N VAL A 17 0.85 -12.35 1.55
CA VAL A 17 0.84 -11.66 0.26
C VAL A 17 -0.31 -12.15 -0.63
N THR A 18 -0.47 -13.48 -0.72
CA THR A 18 -1.56 -14.10 -1.50
C THR A 18 -2.93 -13.81 -0.88
N ALA A 19 -3.04 -13.85 0.45
CA ALA A 19 -4.27 -13.56 1.17
C ALA A 19 -4.70 -12.09 0.99
N LEU A 20 -3.75 -11.15 0.97
CA LEU A 20 -4.01 -9.74 0.72
C LEU A 20 -4.50 -9.48 -0.71
N GLU A 21 -3.91 -10.14 -1.72
CA GLU A 21 -4.43 -10.08 -3.09
C GLU A 21 -5.84 -10.63 -3.17
N ALA A 22 -6.12 -11.77 -2.54
CA ALA A 22 -7.44 -12.38 -2.49
C ALA A 22 -8.47 -11.51 -1.75
N ALA A 23 -8.04 -10.75 -0.74
CA ALA A 23 -8.87 -9.80 -0.01
C ALA A 23 -9.10 -8.47 -0.76
N GLY A 24 -8.52 -8.30 -1.96
CA GLY A 24 -8.75 -7.13 -2.81
C GLY A 24 -7.81 -5.96 -2.54
N ALA A 25 -6.69 -6.15 -1.85
CA ALA A 25 -5.68 -5.11 -1.74
C ALA A 25 -5.17 -4.70 -3.13
N ALA A 26 -5.14 -3.39 -3.40
CA ALA A 26 -4.75 -2.85 -4.71
C ALA A 26 -3.24 -2.78 -4.91
N ALA A 27 -2.48 -2.59 -3.82
CA ALA A 27 -1.03 -2.49 -3.85
C ALA A 27 -0.41 -3.00 -2.55
N LEU A 28 0.78 -3.59 -2.66
CA LEU A 28 1.67 -3.93 -1.53
C LEU A 28 2.94 -3.09 -1.63
N TRP A 29 3.37 -2.58 -0.50
CA TRP A 29 4.60 -1.79 -0.37
C TRP A 29 5.52 -2.46 0.64
N ILE A 30 6.80 -2.51 0.33
CA ILE A 30 7.85 -2.96 1.24
C ILE A 30 8.88 -1.85 1.40
N ASP A 31 9.51 -1.80 2.57
CA ASP A 31 10.60 -0.85 2.83
C ASP A 31 11.92 -1.36 2.29
N ASP A 32 12.86 -0.44 2.12
CA ASP A 32 14.28 -0.67 1.97
C ASP A 32 14.90 -1.06 3.34
N GLY A 33 14.57 -2.25 3.80
CA GLY A 33 14.90 -2.75 5.13
C GLY A 33 16.13 -3.65 5.16
N SER A 34 16.12 -4.63 6.07
CA SER A 34 17.24 -5.57 6.29
C SER A 34 17.39 -6.63 5.20
N LEU A 35 16.37 -6.84 4.36
CA LEU A 35 16.36 -7.78 3.26
C LEU A 35 16.36 -7.04 1.92
N ASP A 36 16.92 -7.68 0.90
CA ASP A 36 16.93 -7.13 -0.46
C ASP A 36 15.49 -7.00 -0.98
N PRO A 37 14.97 -5.78 -1.16
CA PRO A 37 13.59 -5.56 -1.58
C PRO A 37 13.30 -6.09 -2.98
N TRP A 38 14.31 -6.11 -3.85
CA TRP A 38 14.17 -6.58 -5.24
C TRP A 38 13.95 -8.09 -5.31
N VAL A 39 14.63 -8.84 -4.44
CA VAL A 39 14.43 -10.29 -4.31
C VAL A 39 13.04 -10.59 -3.76
N LEU A 40 12.60 -9.85 -2.74
CA LEU A 40 11.26 -10.00 -2.18
C LEU A 40 10.16 -9.68 -3.21
N LEU A 41 10.29 -8.56 -3.94
CA LEU A 41 9.34 -8.21 -5.00
C LEU A 41 9.28 -9.29 -6.08
N GLY A 42 10.41 -9.93 -6.41
CA GLY A 42 10.45 -11.06 -7.32
C GLY A 42 9.64 -12.25 -6.83
N ALA A 43 9.80 -12.61 -5.54
CA ALA A 43 9.04 -13.69 -4.90
C ALA A 43 7.54 -13.36 -4.83
N MET A 44 7.18 -12.14 -4.44
CA MET A 44 5.79 -11.68 -4.42
C MET A 44 5.17 -11.69 -5.82
N ALA A 45 5.92 -11.29 -6.85
CA ALA A 45 5.45 -11.30 -8.24
C ALA A 45 5.13 -12.72 -8.74
N ALA A 46 5.84 -13.73 -8.22
CA ALA A 46 5.63 -15.14 -8.58
C ALA A 46 4.32 -15.71 -8.01
N VAL A 47 3.85 -15.23 -6.85
CA VAL A 47 2.66 -15.73 -6.16
C VAL A 47 1.42 -14.84 -6.33
N THR A 48 1.55 -13.70 -7.02
CA THR A 48 0.46 -12.74 -7.25
C THR A 48 0.23 -12.48 -8.74
N HIS A 49 -0.96 -12.00 -9.10
CA HIS A 49 -1.35 -11.83 -10.49
C HIS A 49 -1.89 -10.42 -10.84
N ARG A 50 -2.47 -9.70 -9.88
CA ARG A 50 -3.18 -8.43 -10.10
C ARG A 50 -2.65 -7.28 -9.27
N ILE A 51 -2.27 -7.57 -8.01
CA ILE A 51 -1.85 -6.56 -7.05
C ILE A 51 -0.58 -5.86 -7.51
N ARG A 52 -0.53 -4.55 -7.36
CA ARG A 52 0.69 -3.76 -7.62
C ARG A 52 1.71 -4.01 -6.52
N LEU A 53 2.97 -4.03 -6.89
CA LEU A 53 4.09 -4.36 -6.00
C LEU A 53 5.06 -3.17 -5.96
N GLY A 54 5.21 -2.56 -4.81
CA GLY A 54 6.00 -1.36 -4.61
C GLY A 54 7.12 -1.51 -3.60
N CYS A 55 8.22 -0.78 -3.83
CA CYS A 55 9.28 -0.57 -2.87
C CYS A 55 9.37 0.90 -2.49
N LEU A 56 9.49 1.17 -1.17
CA LEU A 56 9.77 2.49 -0.61
C LEU A 56 11.28 2.62 -0.43
N LEU A 57 11.91 3.54 -1.15
CA LEU A 57 13.36 3.79 -1.09
C LEU A 57 13.65 5.11 -0.40
N GLU A 58 14.64 5.12 0.48
CA GLU A 58 15.13 6.36 1.10
C GLU A 58 15.97 7.22 0.14
N SER A 59 16.53 6.60 -0.91
CA SER A 59 17.34 7.29 -1.91
C SER A 59 16.91 6.93 -3.33
N GLY A 60 17.02 7.89 -4.26
CA GLY A 60 16.55 7.78 -5.64
C GLY A 60 17.33 6.86 -6.56
N LEU A 61 18.20 5.98 -6.04
CA LEU A 61 19.02 5.08 -6.84
C LEU A 61 18.45 3.66 -6.79
N TRP A 62 17.95 3.21 -7.91
CA TRP A 62 17.55 1.81 -8.12
C TRP A 62 18.32 1.20 -9.30
N PRO A 63 18.60 -0.13 -9.27
CA PRO A 63 19.32 -0.80 -10.34
C PRO A 63 18.42 -0.99 -11.57
N PRO A 64 18.70 -0.29 -12.71
CA PRO A 64 17.80 -0.30 -13.87
C PRO A 64 17.57 -1.70 -14.46
N ALA A 65 18.60 -2.53 -14.49
CA ALA A 65 18.49 -3.89 -15.01
C ALA A 65 17.59 -4.80 -14.15
N THR A 66 17.70 -4.68 -12.83
CA THR A 66 16.85 -5.41 -11.88
C THR A 66 15.39 -4.98 -12.02
N LEU A 67 15.16 -3.67 -12.07
CA LEU A 67 13.82 -3.13 -12.24
C LEU A 67 13.18 -3.56 -13.57
N ALA A 68 13.94 -3.52 -14.67
CA ALA A 68 13.46 -4.02 -15.97
C ALA A 68 13.11 -5.52 -15.93
N THR A 69 13.87 -6.32 -15.18
CA THR A 69 13.58 -7.74 -14.95
C THR A 69 12.29 -7.92 -14.15
N LEU A 70 12.16 -7.20 -13.03
CA LEU A 70 10.97 -7.23 -12.19
C LEU A 70 9.71 -6.79 -12.94
N GLN A 71 9.80 -5.79 -13.80
CA GLN A 71 8.67 -5.38 -14.64
C GLN A 71 8.19 -6.52 -15.54
N LYS A 72 9.10 -7.30 -16.13
CA LYS A 72 8.73 -8.49 -16.93
C LYS A 72 8.10 -9.57 -16.05
N LEU A 73 8.71 -9.89 -14.89
CA LEU A 73 8.21 -10.90 -13.96
C LEU A 73 6.85 -10.52 -13.39
N SER A 74 6.67 -9.28 -13.00
CA SER A 74 5.42 -8.75 -12.45
C SER A 74 4.38 -8.42 -13.52
N ARG A 75 4.69 -8.49 -14.80
CA ARG A 75 3.81 -8.09 -15.91
C ARG A 75 3.42 -6.60 -15.81
N GLY A 76 4.37 -5.73 -15.54
CA GLY A 76 4.16 -4.29 -15.47
C GLY A 76 3.58 -3.78 -14.13
N ARG A 77 3.54 -4.59 -13.06
CA ARG A 77 2.93 -4.24 -11.77
C ARG A 77 3.90 -3.64 -10.74
N THR A 78 5.19 -3.56 -11.07
CA THR A 78 6.19 -3.03 -10.13
C THR A 78 6.19 -1.50 -10.12
N MET A 79 6.26 -0.93 -8.93
CA MET A 79 6.37 0.50 -8.67
C MET A 79 7.55 0.77 -7.74
N VAL A 80 8.06 1.98 -7.79
CA VAL A 80 9.08 2.47 -6.85
C VAL A 80 8.60 3.79 -6.29
N ALA A 81 8.68 3.97 -4.99
CA ALA A 81 8.44 5.25 -4.35
C ALA A 81 9.74 5.71 -3.66
N VAL A 82 10.09 6.97 -3.87
CA VAL A 82 11.32 7.56 -3.36
C VAL A 82 10.99 8.69 -2.40
N SER A 83 11.64 8.70 -1.24
CA SER A 83 11.51 9.78 -0.28
C SER A 83 12.02 11.10 -0.88
N ASP A 84 11.24 12.15 -0.74
CA ASP A 84 11.70 13.52 -1.02
C ASP A 84 12.54 14.00 0.19
N PRO A 85 13.79 14.43 0.00
CA PRO A 85 14.61 14.89 1.12
C PRO A 85 13.95 16.05 1.88
N GLY A 86 13.65 15.83 3.15
CA GLY A 86 13.02 16.82 4.03
C GLY A 86 11.49 16.96 3.90
N ALA A 87 10.83 16.10 3.11
CA ALA A 87 9.39 16.04 3.02
C ALA A 87 8.85 14.76 3.73
N THR A 88 7.59 14.82 4.14
CA THR A 88 6.83 13.67 4.67
C THR A 88 6.10 12.93 3.54
N SER A 89 6.67 12.92 2.35
CA SER A 89 6.07 12.33 1.16
C SER A 89 7.07 11.51 0.37
N HIS A 90 6.55 10.53 -0.36
CA HIS A 90 7.31 9.71 -1.31
C HIS A 90 6.73 9.91 -2.70
N ARG A 91 7.55 10.16 -3.70
CA ARG A 91 7.12 10.21 -5.10
C ARG A 91 7.10 8.81 -5.70
N ILE A 92 5.99 8.45 -6.32
CA ILE A 92 5.80 7.15 -6.97
C ILE A 92 6.21 7.24 -8.43
N PHE A 93 7.02 6.26 -8.86
CA PHE A 93 7.41 6.06 -10.25
C PHE A 93 6.92 4.67 -10.69
N ILE A 94 6.23 4.61 -11.82
CA ILE A 94 5.99 3.33 -12.48
C ILE A 94 7.27 3.02 -13.25
N ALA A 95 7.82 1.83 -12.98
CA ALA A 95 9.03 1.40 -13.63
C ALA A 95 8.79 1.17 -15.13
N GLY A 96 9.13 2.16 -15.93
CA GLY A 96 9.02 2.16 -17.40
C GLY A 96 10.24 2.78 -18.04
N PRO A 97 10.30 2.82 -19.38
CA PRO A 97 11.39 3.47 -20.09
C PRO A 97 11.50 4.97 -19.84
N ASP A 98 10.39 5.63 -19.48
CA ASP A 98 10.34 7.05 -19.12
C ASP A 98 10.33 7.21 -17.60
N GLN A 99 11.49 7.01 -16.98
CA GLN A 99 11.64 7.03 -15.51
C GLN A 99 11.62 8.44 -14.88
N ASP A 100 11.47 9.48 -15.69
CA ASP A 100 11.65 10.87 -15.27
C ASP A 100 10.37 11.55 -14.74
N ALA A 101 9.20 10.93 -14.89
CA ALA A 101 7.94 11.50 -14.45
C ALA A 101 7.34 10.70 -13.28
N ALA A 102 7.16 11.35 -12.14
CA ALA A 102 6.38 10.79 -11.05
C ALA A 102 4.93 10.61 -11.50
N THR A 103 4.35 9.43 -11.22
CA THR A 103 2.96 9.09 -11.56
C THR A 103 2.02 9.21 -10.36
N GLY A 104 2.59 9.38 -9.17
CA GLY A 104 1.84 9.51 -7.94
C GLY A 104 2.70 9.96 -6.76
N ALA A 105 2.05 10.14 -5.62
CA ALA A 105 2.71 10.44 -4.36
C ALA A 105 2.06 9.68 -3.20
N ILE A 106 2.87 9.32 -2.20
CA ILE A 106 2.43 8.78 -0.91
C ILE A 106 2.69 9.86 0.13
N PHE A 107 1.67 10.22 0.89
CA PHE A 107 1.76 11.18 1.99
C PHE A 107 1.56 10.47 3.32
N GLU A 108 2.46 10.66 4.25
CA GLU A 108 2.25 10.31 5.66
C GLU A 108 1.46 11.42 6.33
N VAL A 109 0.19 11.17 6.61
CA VAL A 109 -0.75 12.18 7.10
C VAL A 109 -1.50 11.70 8.34
N GLN A 110 -1.82 12.65 9.22
CA GLN A 110 -2.59 12.38 10.45
C GLN A 110 -4.10 12.59 10.26
N SER A 111 -4.51 13.26 9.16
CA SER A 111 -5.92 13.54 8.87
C SER A 111 -6.17 13.70 7.37
N ALA A 112 -7.45 13.53 6.97
CA ALA A 112 -7.89 13.77 5.61
C ALA A 112 -7.76 15.25 5.18
N ASP A 113 -7.95 16.18 6.12
CA ASP A 113 -7.79 17.62 5.84
C ASP A 113 -6.34 17.96 5.47
N GLN A 114 -5.37 17.34 6.15
CA GLN A 114 -3.96 17.49 5.83
C GLN A 114 -3.67 16.96 4.41
N LEU A 115 -4.23 15.80 4.06
CA LEU A 115 -4.07 15.23 2.72
C LEU A 115 -4.63 16.16 1.65
N GLY A 116 -5.83 16.71 1.86
CA GLY A 116 -6.47 17.62 0.89
C GLY A 116 -5.61 18.85 0.58
N ALA A 117 -4.91 19.39 1.58
CA ALA A 117 -3.99 20.50 1.39
C ALA A 117 -2.74 20.13 0.57
N GLU A 118 -2.24 18.90 0.71
CA GLU A 118 -1.09 18.40 -0.07
C GLU A 118 -1.50 17.98 -1.48
N ALA A 119 -2.60 17.25 -1.64
CA ALA A 119 -3.11 16.75 -2.91
C ALA A 119 -3.49 17.88 -3.88
N ALA A 120 -3.98 19.02 -3.36
CA ALA A 120 -4.34 20.18 -4.19
C ALA A 120 -3.16 20.79 -4.97
N ARG A 121 -1.92 20.47 -4.59
CA ARG A 121 -0.70 20.96 -5.25
C ARG A 121 -0.34 20.19 -6.51
N ASP A 122 -0.79 18.92 -6.62
CA ASP A 122 -0.41 18.00 -7.68
C ASP A 122 -1.63 17.24 -8.25
N ALA A 123 -2.61 17.97 -8.76
CA ALA A 123 -3.93 17.46 -9.17
C ALA A 123 -3.94 16.41 -10.30
N HIS A 124 -2.77 16.05 -10.86
CA HIS A 124 -2.66 15.11 -11.99
C HIS A 124 -1.99 13.80 -11.65
N ILE A 125 -1.60 13.59 -10.42
CA ILE A 125 -0.92 12.37 -9.96
C ILE A 125 -1.80 11.54 -9.05
N GLU A 126 -1.52 10.25 -8.98
CA GLU A 126 -2.16 9.30 -8.06
C GLU A 126 -1.73 9.62 -6.62
N VAL A 127 -2.69 9.83 -5.72
CA VAL A 127 -2.45 10.26 -4.33
C VAL A 127 -2.77 9.12 -3.37
N TRP A 128 -1.81 8.75 -2.54
CA TRP A 128 -1.96 7.73 -1.51
C TRP A 128 -1.73 8.32 -0.13
N ALA A 129 -2.61 8.01 0.82
CA ALA A 129 -2.47 8.36 2.22
C ALA A 129 -1.95 7.18 3.02
N ALA A 130 -0.80 7.31 3.68
CA ALA A 130 -0.32 6.35 4.66
C ALA A 130 -0.87 6.74 6.04
N ILE A 131 -1.65 5.85 6.64
CA ILE A 131 -2.35 6.07 7.91
C ILE A 131 -2.18 4.88 8.85
N GLU A 132 -2.48 5.07 10.13
CA GLU A 132 -2.56 3.98 11.10
C GLU A 132 -3.74 3.05 10.81
N VAL A 133 -3.64 1.81 11.30
CA VAL A 133 -4.73 0.83 11.15
C VAL A 133 -5.93 1.25 12.00
N PRO A 134 -7.10 1.48 11.41
CA PRO A 134 -8.31 1.80 12.15
C PRO A 134 -8.67 0.73 13.19
N PRO A 135 -9.26 1.12 14.33
CA PRO A 135 -9.54 0.18 15.42
C PRO A 135 -10.61 -0.85 15.08
N ASP A 136 -11.55 -0.51 14.21
CA ASP A 136 -12.67 -1.36 13.80
C ASP A 136 -13.16 -1.05 12.38
N ARG A 137 -14.16 -1.80 11.91
CA ARG A 137 -14.75 -1.66 10.58
C ARG A 137 -15.50 -0.34 10.37
N ALA A 138 -16.14 0.20 11.42
CA ALA A 138 -16.84 1.47 11.34
C ALA A 138 -15.85 2.62 11.13
N ALA A 139 -14.79 2.65 11.92
CA ALA A 139 -13.69 3.61 11.76
C ALA A 139 -12.97 3.45 10.41
N TRP A 140 -12.85 2.22 9.89
CA TRP A 140 -12.32 1.97 8.55
C TRP A 140 -13.21 2.54 7.46
N ALA A 141 -14.52 2.34 7.52
CA ALA A 141 -15.47 2.87 6.54
C ALA A 141 -15.48 4.41 6.55
N GLU A 142 -15.43 5.01 7.75
CA GLU A 142 -15.33 6.45 7.92
C GLU A 142 -14.02 7.01 7.35
N ALA A 143 -12.88 6.40 7.69
CA ALA A 143 -11.58 6.80 7.20
C ALA A 143 -11.52 6.73 5.66
N ARG A 144 -11.97 5.64 5.05
CA ARG A 144 -12.03 5.50 3.58
C ARG A 144 -12.79 6.67 2.96
N THR A 145 -14.00 6.92 3.42
CA THR A 145 -14.85 8.01 2.88
C THR A 145 -14.18 9.37 3.05
N ALA A 146 -13.58 9.63 4.22
CA ALA A 146 -12.90 10.91 4.48
C ALA A 146 -11.70 11.12 3.55
N TYR A 147 -10.84 10.10 3.39
CA TYR A 147 -9.66 10.21 2.52
C TYR A 147 -10.02 10.23 1.04
N GLU A 148 -11.02 9.47 0.58
CA GLU A 148 -11.54 9.55 -0.78
C GLU A 148 -12.09 10.96 -1.08
N THR A 149 -12.83 11.56 -0.14
CA THR A 149 -13.35 12.93 -0.27
C THR A 149 -12.22 13.96 -0.32
N ALA A 150 -11.12 13.73 0.40
CA ALA A 150 -9.93 14.57 0.37
C ALA A 150 -9.06 14.38 -0.88
N GLY A 151 -9.45 13.50 -1.81
CA GLY A 151 -8.76 13.28 -3.08
C GLY A 151 -7.77 12.12 -3.10
N ALA A 152 -7.76 11.25 -2.07
CA ALA A 152 -6.95 10.05 -2.10
C ALA A 152 -7.44 9.06 -3.17
N THR A 153 -6.53 8.55 -3.97
CA THR A 153 -6.74 7.40 -4.86
C THR A 153 -6.77 6.09 -4.05
N GLY A 154 -6.05 6.05 -2.93
CA GLY A 154 -6.02 4.91 -2.04
C GLY A 154 -5.40 5.21 -0.68
N VAL A 155 -5.56 4.25 0.22
CA VAL A 155 -5.04 4.32 1.58
C VAL A 155 -4.03 3.19 1.80
N ILE A 156 -2.90 3.49 2.43
CA ILE A 156 -1.86 2.53 2.78
C ILE A 156 -1.93 2.30 4.29
N LEU A 157 -2.12 1.05 4.68
CA LEU A 157 -2.11 0.60 6.08
C LEU A 157 -0.86 -0.21 6.36
N PRO A 158 -0.22 -0.08 7.53
CA PRO A 158 0.78 -1.02 7.98
C PRO A 158 0.15 -2.40 8.16
N TRP A 159 0.93 -3.45 7.83
CA TRP A 159 0.46 -4.82 7.96
C TRP A 159 0.23 -5.22 9.43
N ASN A 160 -0.94 -5.76 9.69
CA ASN A 160 -1.24 -6.59 10.85
C ASN A 160 -2.42 -7.52 10.49
N GLU A 161 -2.68 -8.53 11.31
CA GLU A 161 -3.74 -9.53 11.07
C GLU A 161 -5.14 -8.92 10.93
N ARG A 162 -5.42 -7.81 11.63
CA ARG A 162 -6.70 -7.09 11.55
C ARG A 162 -6.99 -6.56 10.16
N VAL A 163 -5.96 -6.20 9.41
CA VAL A 163 -6.14 -5.61 8.08
C VAL A 163 -6.80 -6.57 7.11
N LEU A 164 -6.50 -7.87 7.20
CA LEU A 164 -7.21 -8.88 6.40
C LEU A 164 -8.72 -8.91 6.71
N ASP A 165 -9.10 -8.76 7.97
CA ASP A 165 -10.51 -8.68 8.35
C ASP A 165 -11.18 -7.41 7.80
N LEU A 166 -10.53 -6.25 7.93
CA LEU A 166 -11.02 -4.98 7.40
C LEU A 166 -11.20 -5.01 5.88
N LEU A 167 -10.31 -5.68 5.14
CA LEU A 167 -10.41 -5.79 3.69
C LEU A 167 -11.50 -6.77 3.23
N ARG A 168 -11.65 -7.91 3.92
CA ARG A 168 -12.66 -8.92 3.57
C ARG A 168 -14.08 -8.52 3.93
N ASN A 169 -14.22 -7.74 4.99
CA ASN A 169 -15.49 -7.34 5.56
C ASN A 169 -15.51 -5.80 5.74
N PRO A 170 -15.57 -5.02 4.64
CA PRO A 170 -15.43 -3.57 4.70
C PRO A 170 -16.66 -2.87 5.31
N GLU A 171 -17.79 -3.56 5.45
CA GLU A 171 -19.01 -3.02 6.03
C GLU A 171 -19.00 -3.18 7.56
N PRO A 172 -19.57 -2.20 8.31
CA PRO A 172 -19.77 -2.33 9.75
C PRO A 172 -20.57 -3.59 10.09
N ASP A 173 -20.22 -4.24 11.19
CA ASP A 173 -20.98 -5.43 11.66
C ASP A 173 -22.33 -4.97 12.23
N ASP A 174 -23.38 -5.07 11.43
CA ASP A 174 -24.74 -4.65 11.79
C ASP A 174 -25.53 -5.75 12.57
N ARG A 175 -24.80 -6.66 13.23
CA ARG A 175 -25.40 -7.75 14.03
C ARG A 175 -25.90 -7.28 15.39
N THR A 176 -26.78 -6.29 15.40
CA THR A 176 -27.53 -5.89 16.59
C THR A 176 -28.57 -6.95 17.03
N ASP A 177 -28.88 -7.88 16.16
CA ASP A 177 -29.88 -8.96 16.36
C ASP A 177 -29.37 -10.13 17.22
N LEU A 178 -28.05 -10.29 17.40
CA LEU A 178 -27.49 -11.35 18.27
C LEU A 178 -27.51 -11.02 19.76
N LEU A 179 -27.83 -9.80 20.16
CA LEU A 179 -27.92 -9.37 21.57
C LEU A 179 -29.27 -9.63 22.24
N ILE A 180 -30.28 -10.21 21.53
CA ILE A 180 -31.63 -10.39 22.03
C ILE A 180 -31.91 -11.82 22.50
N SER A 181 -30.94 -12.73 22.53
CA SER A 181 -31.17 -14.13 22.95
C SER A 181 -30.47 -14.49 24.25
N THR A 182 -30.65 -13.72 25.31
CA THR A 182 -30.43 -14.14 26.70
C THR A 182 -31.57 -13.59 27.56
N GLY A 183 -32.67 -14.25 27.47
CA GLY A 183 -33.80 -14.17 28.38
C GLY A 183 -33.99 -15.51 29.07
#